data_4b746d220c891cce118f421b856fc643
#
_entry.id   4b746d220c891cce118f421b856fc643
#
_cell.length_a   1.000
_cell.length_b   1.000
_cell.length_c   1.000
_cell.angle_alpha   90.00
_cell.angle_beta   90.00
_cell.angle_gamma   90.00
#
_symmetry.space_group_name_H-M   'P 1'
#
loop_
_entity.id
_entity.type
_entity.pdbx_description
1 polymer ?
#
loop_
_entity_poly.entity_id
_entity_poly.type
_entity_poly.pdbx_seq_one_letter_code
_entity_poly.pdbx_strand_id
1 'polypeptide(L)'
;MRNKQELDPVKYYDNISSKYDSTLNSNSDNSKIRDEVKHYFLKNVSGKIVLDFGGGTGKDLIWLAGNGFKIYFCEPSKGMREIALKNIKSLKSTAEIILMDELSSNFHNWNKNNIPIDNKLDGILANFAVLNSIKDLEDLSAKLALISRKNCRFIVSVLNVNIKRIFSRDLSVILRLFLSGYGFATQIKEGNNKMIVYLHTESNIIKTFGKYFNYVESFRIQKSSFRLFHFLRNEKEVV
;
A
#
# COMPACT_ATOMS: atom_id res chain seq x y z
N MET A 1 -3.67 -8.35 34.20
CA MET A 1 -3.58 -8.66 32.75
C MET A 1 -2.83 -7.51 32.10
N ARG A 2 -1.60 -7.73 31.60
CA ARG A 2 -0.83 -6.67 30.92
C ARG A 2 -1.50 -6.40 29.58
N ASN A 3 -2.06 -5.20 29.41
CA ASN A 3 -2.45 -4.67 28.10
C ASN A 3 -1.20 -4.70 27.20
N LYS A 4 -1.11 -5.71 26.33
CA LYS A 4 -0.12 -5.73 25.26
C LYS A 4 -0.61 -4.72 24.25
N GLN A 5 -0.04 -3.53 24.30
CA GLN A 5 -0.31 -2.43 23.39
C GLN A 5 -0.06 -2.92 21.96
N GLU A 6 -1.15 -3.04 21.19
CA GLU A 6 -1.05 -3.23 19.75
C GLU A 6 -0.37 -2.00 19.18
N LEU A 7 0.68 -2.21 18.41
CA LEU A 7 1.37 -1.11 17.78
C LEU A 7 0.53 -0.60 16.60
N ASP A 8 0.38 0.70 16.54
CA ASP A 8 0.01 1.41 15.34
C ASP A 8 0.94 0.96 14.18
N PRO A 9 0.42 0.72 12.97
CA PRO A 9 1.23 0.32 11.82
C PRO A 9 2.47 1.20 11.62
N VAL A 10 2.38 2.51 11.79
CA VAL A 10 3.52 3.43 11.66
C VAL A 10 4.61 3.08 12.65
N LYS A 11 4.28 2.93 13.93
CA LYS A 11 5.25 2.54 14.98
C LYS A 11 5.83 1.15 14.75
N TYR A 12 5.02 0.22 14.24
CA TYR A 12 5.52 -1.10 13.90
C TYR A 12 6.61 -1.02 12.83
N TYR A 13 6.34 -0.31 11.73
CA TYR A 13 7.29 -0.15 10.64
C TYR A 13 8.52 0.67 11.02
N ASP A 14 8.39 1.68 11.88
CA ASP A 14 9.54 2.39 12.45
C ASP A 14 10.49 1.45 13.18
N ASN A 15 9.93 0.58 14.04
CA ASN A 15 10.70 -0.35 14.85
C ASN A 15 11.44 -1.42 14.05
N ILE A 16 10.91 -1.82 12.90
CA ILE A 16 11.51 -2.89 12.08
C ILE A 16 12.28 -2.36 10.86
N SER A 17 12.25 -1.05 10.61
CA SER A 17 12.76 -0.43 9.38
C SER A 17 14.18 -0.89 9.02
N SER A 18 15.10 -0.92 10.00
CA SER A 18 16.50 -1.30 9.79
C SER A 18 16.70 -2.75 9.33
N LYS A 19 15.74 -3.65 9.61
CA LYS A 19 15.78 -5.08 9.24
C LYS A 19 14.81 -5.43 8.13
N TYR A 20 13.92 -4.52 7.76
CA TYR A 20 12.82 -4.78 6.84
C TYR A 20 13.29 -5.34 5.51
N ASP A 21 14.24 -4.67 4.88
CA ASP A 21 14.75 -5.09 3.59
C ASP A 21 15.47 -6.44 3.64
N SER A 22 16.27 -6.71 4.67
CA SER A 22 16.95 -8.00 4.83
C SER A 22 15.95 -9.15 5.03
N THR A 23 14.90 -8.92 5.82
CA THR A 23 13.83 -9.90 6.03
C THR A 23 13.07 -10.19 4.74
N LEU A 24 12.76 -9.18 3.93
CA LEU A 24 12.05 -9.37 2.67
C LEU A 24 12.93 -9.97 1.56
N ASN A 25 14.20 -9.58 1.49
CA ASN A 25 15.13 -10.07 0.47
C ASN A 25 15.53 -11.55 0.67
N SER A 26 15.34 -12.09 1.87
CA SER A 26 15.59 -13.52 2.15
C SER A 26 14.65 -14.45 1.36
N ASN A 27 13.55 -13.93 0.81
CA ASN A 27 12.59 -14.67 -0.02
C ASN A 27 12.67 -14.20 -1.48
N SER A 28 13.21 -15.03 -2.36
CA SER A 28 13.32 -14.76 -3.80
C SER A 28 11.97 -14.55 -4.50
N ASP A 29 10.86 -15.01 -3.92
CA ASP A 29 9.54 -14.81 -4.51
C ASP A 29 9.07 -13.36 -4.40
N ASN A 30 9.58 -12.61 -3.41
CA ASN A 30 9.23 -11.22 -3.23
C ASN A 30 9.72 -10.32 -4.40
N SER A 31 10.89 -10.62 -4.96
CA SER A 31 11.39 -9.90 -6.15
C SER A 31 10.52 -10.16 -7.36
N LYS A 32 10.11 -11.41 -7.60
CA LYS A 32 9.22 -11.78 -8.71
C LYS A 32 7.85 -11.10 -8.61
N ILE A 33 7.30 -11.03 -7.39
CA ILE A 33 6.04 -10.31 -7.15
C ILE A 33 6.19 -8.83 -7.54
N ARG A 34 7.26 -8.17 -7.11
CA ARG A 34 7.53 -6.76 -7.45
C ARG A 34 7.73 -6.57 -8.95
N ASP A 35 8.44 -7.47 -9.61
CA ASP A 35 8.68 -7.41 -11.05
C ASP A 35 7.37 -7.53 -11.85
N GLU A 36 6.46 -8.42 -11.44
CA GLU A 36 5.16 -8.57 -12.08
C GLU A 36 4.29 -7.32 -11.90
N VAL A 37 4.24 -6.75 -10.69
CA VAL A 37 3.55 -5.49 -10.41
C VAL A 37 4.14 -4.34 -11.22
N LYS A 38 5.47 -4.22 -11.27
CA LYS A 38 6.18 -3.22 -12.09
C LYS A 38 5.80 -3.33 -13.56
N HIS A 39 5.91 -4.52 -14.16
CA HIS A 39 5.56 -4.73 -15.57
C HIS A 39 4.10 -4.36 -15.86
N TYR A 40 3.20 -4.78 -14.96
CA TYR A 40 1.79 -4.47 -15.11
C TYR A 40 1.53 -2.96 -14.99
N PHE A 41 2.15 -2.28 -14.02
CA PHE A 41 2.02 -0.83 -13.84
C PHE A 41 2.51 -0.08 -15.07
N LEU A 42 3.72 -0.37 -15.55
CA LEU A 42 4.31 0.29 -16.71
C LEU A 42 3.51 0.08 -18.00
N LYS A 43 2.88 -1.08 -18.15
CA LYS A 43 2.01 -1.38 -19.30
C LYS A 43 0.72 -0.55 -19.27
N ASN A 44 0.19 -0.28 -18.09
CA ASN A 44 -1.15 0.28 -17.94
C ASN A 44 -1.17 1.78 -17.62
N VAL A 45 -0.14 2.33 -16.98
CA VAL A 45 -0.07 3.76 -16.62
C VAL A 45 0.68 4.52 -17.69
N SER A 46 -0.05 5.30 -18.49
CA SER A 46 0.51 6.09 -19.61
C SER A 46 0.88 7.54 -19.24
N GLY A 47 0.35 8.04 -18.11
CA GLY A 47 0.64 9.38 -17.60
C GLY A 47 1.97 9.47 -16.87
N LYS A 48 2.33 10.67 -16.41
CA LYS A 48 3.65 10.95 -15.84
C LYS A 48 3.64 11.23 -14.34
N ILE A 49 2.50 11.54 -13.73
CA ILE A 49 2.40 11.94 -12.32
C ILE A 49 1.82 10.78 -11.53
N VAL A 50 2.61 10.23 -10.63
CA VAL A 50 2.21 9.04 -9.86
C VAL A 50 2.40 9.21 -8.35
N LEU A 51 1.58 8.49 -7.60
CA LEU A 51 1.73 8.33 -6.16
C LEU A 51 2.26 6.92 -5.87
N ASP A 52 3.36 6.84 -5.15
CA ASP A 52 3.82 5.61 -4.49
C ASP A 52 3.27 5.61 -3.05
N PHE A 53 2.12 4.97 -2.87
CA PHE A 53 1.37 4.98 -1.61
C PHE A 53 1.82 3.83 -0.71
N GLY A 54 2.36 4.17 0.46
CA GLY A 54 3.00 3.22 1.36
C GLY A 54 4.31 2.68 0.79
N GLY A 55 5.14 3.56 0.21
CA GLY A 55 6.33 3.20 -0.55
C GLY A 55 7.46 2.52 0.26
N GLY A 56 7.33 2.46 1.59
CA GLY A 56 8.26 1.77 2.48
C GLY A 56 9.69 2.30 2.37
N THR A 57 10.64 1.41 2.14
CA THR A 57 12.05 1.74 1.94
C THR A 57 12.39 2.27 0.54
N GLY A 58 11.37 2.54 -0.29
CA GLY A 58 11.54 3.15 -1.62
C GLY A 58 12.01 2.18 -2.71
N LYS A 59 11.76 0.89 -2.57
CA LYS A 59 12.16 -0.10 -3.59
C LYS A 59 11.52 0.14 -4.95
N ASP A 60 10.27 0.60 -4.96
CA ASP A 60 9.56 0.87 -6.20
C ASP A 60 9.95 2.23 -6.81
N LEU A 61 10.49 3.17 -6.03
CA LEU A 61 11.03 4.44 -6.51
C LEU A 61 12.11 4.27 -7.58
N ILE A 62 12.94 3.23 -7.48
CA ILE A 62 14.07 3.00 -8.39
C ILE A 62 13.57 2.88 -9.83
N TRP A 63 12.57 2.02 -10.05
CA TRP A 63 12.06 1.82 -11.40
C TRP A 63 11.06 2.90 -11.82
N LEU A 64 10.30 3.49 -10.87
CA LEU A 64 9.44 4.65 -11.17
C LEU A 64 10.29 5.83 -11.68
N ALA A 65 11.35 6.17 -10.97
CA ALA A 65 12.28 7.22 -11.37
C ALA A 65 12.99 6.90 -12.69
N GLY A 66 13.43 5.65 -12.88
CA GLY A 66 14.06 5.18 -14.10
C GLY A 66 13.17 5.23 -15.35
N ASN A 67 11.83 5.29 -15.17
CA ASN A 67 10.87 5.45 -16.26
C ASN A 67 10.35 6.89 -16.41
N GLY A 68 10.96 7.86 -15.71
CA GLY A 68 10.71 9.28 -15.87
C GLY A 68 9.37 9.75 -15.32
N PHE A 69 8.85 9.09 -14.29
CA PHE A 69 7.68 9.57 -13.56
C PHE A 69 8.06 10.73 -12.63
N LYS A 70 7.16 11.71 -12.49
CA LYS A 70 7.10 12.61 -11.34
C LYS A 70 6.40 11.86 -10.21
N ILE A 71 7.08 11.66 -9.09
CA ILE A 71 6.65 10.74 -8.04
C ILE A 71 6.33 11.51 -6.76
N TYR A 72 5.11 11.38 -6.28
CA TYR A 72 4.78 11.69 -4.89
C TYR A 72 5.02 10.42 -4.07
N PHE A 73 5.99 10.48 -3.17
CA PHE A 73 6.33 9.36 -2.31
C PHE A 73 5.66 9.53 -0.95
N CYS A 74 4.69 8.67 -0.68
CA CYS A 74 3.86 8.69 0.52
C CYS A 74 4.21 7.50 1.42
N GLU A 75 4.88 7.79 2.54
CA GLU A 75 5.23 6.79 3.55
C GLU A 75 5.17 7.42 4.94
N PRO A 76 4.24 7.01 5.82
CA PRO A 76 4.08 7.64 7.13
C PRO A 76 5.18 7.26 8.14
N SER A 77 5.85 6.10 8.00
CA SER A 77 6.94 5.69 8.89
C SER A 77 8.20 6.51 8.64
N LYS A 78 8.70 7.19 9.67
CA LYS A 78 9.94 7.96 9.63
C LYS A 78 11.14 7.07 9.30
N GLY A 79 11.24 5.92 9.97
CA GLY A 79 12.34 4.98 9.76
C GLY A 79 12.40 4.45 8.33
N MET A 80 11.24 4.16 7.72
CA MET A 80 11.16 3.75 6.32
C MET A 80 11.56 4.89 5.38
N ARG A 81 11.05 6.13 5.60
CA ARG A 81 11.43 7.30 4.80
C ARG A 81 12.92 7.60 4.83
N GLU A 82 13.58 7.44 5.98
CA GLU A 82 15.03 7.65 6.10
C GLU A 82 15.83 6.66 5.25
N ILE A 83 15.36 5.42 5.14
CA ILE A 83 15.98 4.42 4.25
C ILE A 83 15.69 4.77 2.80
N ALA A 84 14.46 5.13 2.46
CA ALA A 84 14.09 5.56 1.12
C ALA A 84 14.94 6.76 0.66
N LEU A 85 15.17 7.75 1.53
CA LEU A 85 16.06 8.89 1.26
C LEU A 85 17.48 8.47 0.90
N LYS A 86 18.04 7.48 1.62
CA LYS A 86 19.39 6.95 1.30
C LYS A 86 19.39 6.28 -0.08
N ASN A 87 18.34 5.51 -0.38
CA ASN A 87 18.19 4.85 -1.67
C ASN A 87 18.05 5.86 -2.81
N ILE A 88 17.24 6.92 -2.62
CA ILE A 88 17.08 7.99 -3.61
C ILE A 88 18.41 8.71 -3.89
N LYS A 89 19.19 9.06 -2.86
CA LYS A 89 20.48 9.73 -3.03
C LYS A 89 21.47 8.90 -3.86
N SER A 90 21.33 7.60 -3.88
CA SER A 90 22.13 6.71 -4.72
C SER A 90 21.63 6.60 -6.16
N LEU A 91 20.40 7.08 -6.46
CA LEU A 91 19.83 7.07 -7.79
C LEU A 91 20.44 8.19 -8.64
N LYS A 92 21.08 7.82 -9.75
CA LYS A 92 21.49 8.77 -10.80
C LYS A 92 20.27 9.05 -11.72
N SER A 93 19.20 9.61 -11.16
CA SER A 93 17.97 9.89 -11.90
C SER A 93 17.69 11.40 -11.89
N THR A 94 17.18 11.90 -13.00
CA THR A 94 16.66 13.28 -13.15
C THR A 94 15.16 13.37 -12.84
N ALA A 95 14.55 12.28 -12.40
CA ALA A 95 13.13 12.25 -12.05
C ALA A 95 12.83 13.16 -10.85
N GLU A 96 11.72 13.88 -10.93
CA GLU A 96 11.22 14.68 -9.82
C GLU A 96 10.55 13.77 -8.78
N ILE A 97 11.16 13.66 -7.59
CA ILE A 97 10.64 12.88 -6.46
C ILE A 97 10.28 13.84 -5.34
N ILE A 98 9.00 13.91 -5.02
CA ILE A 98 8.46 14.72 -3.92
C ILE A 98 8.22 13.81 -2.74
N LEU A 99 9.07 13.95 -1.73
CA LEU A 99 8.93 13.20 -0.48
C LEU A 99 7.90 13.91 0.39
N MET A 100 6.79 13.23 0.65
CA MET A 100 5.78 13.69 1.57
C MET A 100 6.28 13.52 3.01
N ASP A 101 6.11 14.54 3.84
CA ASP A 101 6.41 14.46 5.26
C ASP A 101 5.44 13.55 6.02
N GLU A 102 5.59 13.43 7.32
CA GLU A 102 4.76 12.56 8.14
C GLU A 102 3.28 12.96 8.13
N LEU A 103 3.00 14.26 8.21
CA LEU A 103 1.64 14.78 8.21
C LEU A 103 0.96 14.59 6.85
N SER A 104 1.68 14.91 5.79
CA SER A 104 1.22 14.76 4.41
C SER A 104 1.08 13.30 3.99
N SER A 105 1.90 12.40 4.55
CA SER A 105 1.81 10.95 4.29
C SER A 105 0.66 10.27 5.05
N ASN A 106 0.09 10.90 6.05
CA ASN A 106 -1.08 10.38 6.74
C ASN A 106 -2.35 10.75 5.97
N PHE A 107 -2.88 9.81 5.19
CA PHE A 107 -4.06 10.03 4.33
C PHE A 107 -5.32 10.46 5.10
N HIS A 108 -5.43 10.19 6.40
CA HIS A 108 -6.54 10.68 7.23
C HIS A 108 -6.58 12.20 7.33
N ASN A 109 -5.44 12.87 7.11
CA ASN A 109 -5.36 14.34 7.08
C ASN A 109 -5.80 14.93 5.74
N TRP A 110 -5.95 14.13 4.68
CA TRP A 110 -6.33 14.63 3.37
C TRP A 110 -7.81 15.00 3.32
N ASN A 111 -8.11 16.18 2.85
CA ASN A 111 -9.46 16.66 2.62
C ASN A 111 -9.45 17.74 1.53
N LYS A 112 -10.63 18.24 1.14
CA LYS A 112 -10.77 19.24 0.06
C LYS A 112 -9.93 20.50 0.29
N ASN A 113 -9.67 20.87 1.55
CA ASN A 113 -8.90 22.07 1.92
C ASN A 113 -7.42 21.77 2.21
N ASN A 114 -7.05 20.50 2.34
CA ASN A 114 -5.71 20.07 2.65
C ASN A 114 -5.35 18.85 1.78
N ILE A 115 -5.04 19.13 0.52
CA ILE A 115 -4.59 18.14 -0.45
C ILE A 115 -3.06 18.24 -0.56
N PRO A 116 -2.30 17.21 -0.19
CA PRO A 116 -0.83 17.30 -0.16
C PRO A 116 -0.18 17.13 -1.54
N ILE A 117 -0.95 17.17 -2.61
CA ILE A 117 -0.53 16.90 -3.98
C ILE A 117 -1.00 18.05 -4.88
N ASP A 118 -0.04 18.78 -5.47
CA ASP A 118 -0.32 19.96 -6.30
C ASP A 118 -1.01 19.63 -7.63
N ASN A 119 -0.78 18.43 -8.14
CA ASN A 119 -1.28 18.01 -9.45
C ASN A 119 -2.12 16.74 -9.32
N LYS A 120 -3.17 16.63 -10.14
CA LYS A 120 -3.97 15.41 -10.19
C LYS A 120 -3.16 14.24 -10.75
N LEU A 121 -3.24 13.11 -10.09
CA LEU A 121 -2.48 11.90 -10.40
C LEU A 121 -2.96 11.19 -11.66
N ASP A 122 -2.02 10.64 -12.41
CA ASP A 122 -2.24 9.71 -13.53
C ASP A 122 -2.29 8.26 -13.07
N GLY A 123 -1.49 7.94 -12.06
CA GLY A 123 -1.37 6.60 -11.51
C GLY A 123 -1.15 6.60 -10.01
N ILE A 124 -1.65 5.56 -9.37
CA ILE A 124 -1.42 5.25 -7.95
C ILE A 124 -0.91 3.83 -7.88
N LEU A 125 0.22 3.65 -7.24
CA LEU A 125 0.77 2.36 -6.86
C LEU A 125 0.63 2.17 -5.36
N ALA A 126 0.02 1.07 -4.92
CA ALA A 126 0.06 0.61 -3.54
C ALA A 126 0.57 -0.84 -3.53
N ASN A 127 1.88 -1.01 -3.41
CA ASN A 127 2.51 -2.30 -3.60
C ASN A 127 2.83 -2.99 -2.27
N PHE A 128 2.81 -4.31 -2.28
CA PHE A 128 3.28 -5.16 -1.20
C PHE A 128 2.47 -5.06 0.10
N ALA A 129 1.14 -5.27 -0.01
CA ALA A 129 0.20 -5.40 1.11
C ALA A 129 -0.05 -4.13 1.94
N VAL A 130 0.15 -2.95 1.37
CA VAL A 130 -0.13 -1.68 2.06
C VAL A 130 -1.57 -1.63 2.59
N LEU A 131 -2.56 -2.03 1.78
CA LEU A 131 -3.97 -2.04 2.19
C LEU A 131 -4.25 -2.97 3.38
N ASN A 132 -3.43 -4.00 3.57
CA ASN A 132 -3.60 -4.91 4.70
C ASN A 132 -3.22 -4.28 6.06
N SER A 133 -2.57 -3.12 6.08
CA SER A 133 -2.34 -2.33 7.29
C SER A 133 -3.47 -1.33 7.60
N ILE A 134 -4.46 -1.21 6.70
CA ILE A 134 -5.53 -0.21 6.78
C ILE A 134 -6.87 -0.91 7.05
N LYS A 135 -7.55 -0.51 8.13
CA LYS A 135 -8.85 -1.07 8.50
C LYS A 135 -9.97 -0.50 7.62
N ASP A 136 -9.99 0.82 7.48
CA ASP A 136 -11.04 1.55 6.76
C ASP A 136 -10.60 1.88 5.33
N LEU A 137 -10.98 1.01 4.40
CA LEU A 137 -10.72 1.22 2.98
C LEU A 137 -11.72 2.20 2.33
N GLU A 138 -12.85 2.51 2.97
CA GLU A 138 -13.82 3.46 2.43
C GLU A 138 -13.27 4.88 2.53
N ASP A 139 -12.71 5.25 3.70
CA ASP A 139 -12.01 6.53 3.87
C ASP A 139 -10.84 6.64 2.87
N LEU A 140 -9.99 5.61 2.78
CA LEU A 140 -8.89 5.60 1.82
C LEU A 140 -9.39 5.78 0.38
N SER A 141 -10.45 5.08 -0.03
CA SER A 141 -11.01 5.18 -1.38
C SER A 141 -11.43 6.62 -1.72
N ALA A 142 -12.11 7.30 -0.78
CA ALA A 142 -12.51 8.69 -0.94
C ALA A 142 -11.28 9.62 -1.05
N LYS A 143 -10.27 9.43 -0.19
CA LYS A 143 -9.04 10.24 -0.18
C LYS A 143 -8.24 10.08 -1.48
N LEU A 144 -8.07 8.85 -1.96
CA LEU A 144 -7.41 8.60 -3.24
C LEU A 144 -8.18 9.22 -4.40
N ALA A 145 -9.51 9.20 -4.35
CA ALA A 145 -10.34 9.83 -5.39
C ALA A 145 -10.20 11.36 -5.43
N LEU A 146 -9.99 12.03 -4.28
CA LEU A 146 -9.76 13.49 -4.22
C LEU A 146 -8.52 13.92 -4.99
N ILE A 147 -7.45 13.15 -4.93
CA ILE A 147 -6.15 13.48 -5.53
C ILE A 147 -5.98 12.95 -6.95
N SER A 148 -6.91 12.13 -7.42
CA SER A 148 -6.87 11.50 -8.74
C SER A 148 -7.62 12.32 -9.78
N ARG A 149 -7.09 12.39 -11.01
CA ARG A 149 -7.87 12.83 -12.14
C ARG A 149 -8.75 11.71 -12.71
N LYS A 150 -9.72 12.05 -13.54
CA LYS A 150 -10.45 11.07 -14.35
C LYS A 150 -9.48 10.16 -15.08
N ASN A 151 -9.78 8.88 -15.12
CA ASN A 151 -8.96 7.85 -15.73
C ASN A 151 -7.60 7.61 -15.04
N CYS A 152 -7.34 8.17 -13.87
CA CYS A 152 -6.21 7.76 -13.05
C CYS A 152 -6.29 6.26 -12.76
N ARG A 153 -5.19 5.56 -12.97
CA ARG A 153 -5.11 4.12 -12.73
C ARG A 153 -4.61 3.84 -11.34
N PHE A 154 -5.39 3.08 -10.58
CA PHE A 154 -4.99 2.60 -9.26
C PHE A 154 -4.65 1.12 -9.35
N ILE A 155 -3.38 0.81 -9.16
CA ILE A 155 -2.84 -0.55 -9.19
C ILE A 155 -2.34 -0.89 -7.80
N VAL A 156 -2.87 -1.96 -7.24
CA VAL A 156 -2.57 -2.35 -5.88
C VAL A 156 -2.35 -3.85 -5.75
N SER A 157 -1.31 -4.24 -5.01
CA SER A 157 -1.07 -5.63 -4.64
C SER A 157 -1.42 -5.85 -3.16
N VAL A 158 -2.33 -6.78 -2.92
CA VAL A 158 -2.89 -7.10 -1.61
C VAL A 158 -2.52 -8.52 -1.23
N LEU A 159 -2.19 -8.74 0.03
CA LEU A 159 -2.04 -10.09 0.55
C LEU A 159 -3.40 -10.79 0.48
N ASN A 160 -3.52 -11.68 -0.48
CA ASN A 160 -4.73 -12.47 -0.66
C ASN A 160 -4.73 -13.62 0.33
N VAL A 161 -5.66 -13.53 1.22
CA VAL A 161 -5.80 -14.55 2.25
C VAL A 161 -6.34 -15.82 1.62
N ASN A 162 -5.51 -16.83 1.50
CA ASN A 162 -6.00 -18.19 1.30
C ASN A 162 -6.70 -18.63 2.61
N ILE A 163 -8.01 -18.46 2.65
CA ILE A 163 -8.86 -18.79 3.79
C ILE A 163 -8.51 -20.20 4.35
N LYS A 164 -8.26 -21.17 3.48
CA LYS A 164 -7.86 -22.53 3.90
C LYS A 164 -6.54 -22.55 4.68
N ARG A 165 -5.58 -21.69 4.34
CA ARG A 165 -4.27 -21.62 5.00
C ARG A 165 -4.33 -20.86 6.33
N ILE A 166 -5.27 -19.92 6.46
CA ILE A 166 -5.54 -19.19 7.70
C ILE A 166 -6.21 -20.11 8.70
N PHE A 167 -7.26 -20.81 8.28
CA PHE A 167 -7.98 -21.75 9.13
C PHE A 167 -7.08 -22.88 9.69
N SER A 168 -5.99 -23.23 8.98
CA SER A 168 -5.07 -24.28 9.43
C SER A 168 -4.03 -23.83 10.48
N ARG A 169 -3.76 -22.52 10.63
CA ARG A 169 -2.67 -22.02 11.49
C ARG A 169 -3.10 -21.05 12.59
N ASP A 170 -4.02 -20.15 12.29
CA ASP A 170 -4.30 -18.98 13.14
C ASP A 170 -5.79 -18.78 13.42
N LEU A 171 -6.62 -19.85 13.37
CA LEU A 171 -8.06 -19.75 13.56
C LEU A 171 -8.42 -19.08 14.90
N SER A 172 -7.70 -19.42 15.97
CA SER A 172 -7.93 -18.83 17.30
C SER A 172 -7.63 -17.33 17.33
N VAL A 173 -6.59 -16.90 16.60
CA VAL A 173 -6.22 -15.47 16.48
C VAL A 173 -7.27 -14.73 15.67
N ILE A 174 -7.68 -15.29 14.53
CA ILE A 174 -8.70 -14.69 13.66
C ILE A 174 -10.03 -14.57 14.42
N LEU A 175 -10.48 -15.62 15.09
CA LEU A 175 -11.71 -15.61 15.87
C LEU A 175 -11.65 -14.58 16.99
N ARG A 176 -10.53 -14.51 17.73
CA ARG A 176 -10.33 -13.53 18.79
C ARG A 176 -10.40 -12.09 18.26
N LEU A 177 -9.74 -11.81 17.13
CA LEU A 177 -9.74 -10.48 16.53
C LEU A 177 -11.12 -10.12 15.97
N PHE A 178 -11.82 -11.08 15.37
CA PHE A 178 -13.19 -10.90 14.91
C PHE A 178 -14.14 -10.53 16.07
N LEU A 179 -14.08 -11.29 17.17
CA LEU A 179 -14.88 -11.02 18.38
C LEU A 179 -14.50 -9.70 19.07
N SER A 180 -13.26 -9.23 18.88
CA SER A 180 -12.80 -7.94 19.41
C SER A 180 -13.13 -6.75 18.48
N GLY A 181 -13.94 -6.94 17.45
CA GLY A 181 -14.39 -5.87 16.54
C GLY A 181 -13.41 -5.49 15.44
N TYR A 182 -12.30 -6.24 15.25
CA TYR A 182 -11.35 -6.01 14.16
C TYR A 182 -11.77 -6.61 12.81
N GLY A 183 -12.86 -7.40 12.79
CA GLY A 183 -13.30 -8.13 11.61
C GLY A 183 -12.33 -9.26 11.24
N PHE A 184 -12.22 -9.58 9.97
CA PHE A 184 -11.25 -10.56 9.49
C PHE A 184 -9.84 -9.97 9.53
N ALA A 185 -9.06 -10.35 10.51
CA ALA A 185 -7.71 -9.87 10.71
C ALA A 185 -6.81 -10.99 11.25
N THR A 186 -5.51 -10.81 11.10
CA THR A 186 -4.49 -11.66 11.75
C THR A 186 -3.43 -10.76 12.36
N GLN A 187 -2.46 -11.36 13.03
CA GLN A 187 -1.38 -10.61 13.68
C GLN A 187 -0.04 -11.07 13.11
N ILE A 188 0.77 -10.13 12.67
CA ILE A 188 2.16 -10.41 12.35
C ILE A 188 3.05 -10.00 13.52
N LYS A 189 4.18 -10.70 13.66
CA LYS A 189 5.14 -10.47 14.74
C LYS A 189 6.56 -10.49 14.20
N GLU A 190 7.33 -9.46 14.58
CA GLU A 190 8.77 -9.40 14.35
C GLU A 190 9.46 -9.05 15.67
N GLY A 191 10.16 -10.00 16.26
CA GLY A 191 10.70 -9.88 17.62
C GLY A 191 9.58 -9.60 18.64
N ASN A 192 9.65 -8.46 19.33
CA ASN A 192 8.64 -8.00 20.29
C ASN A 192 7.54 -7.14 19.66
N ASN A 193 7.71 -6.72 18.40
CA ASN A 193 6.76 -5.87 17.69
C ASN A 193 5.62 -6.71 17.13
N LYS A 194 4.40 -6.20 17.24
CA LYS A 194 3.19 -6.85 16.73
C LYS A 194 2.31 -5.84 16.04
N MET A 195 1.72 -6.22 14.92
CA MET A 195 0.78 -5.40 14.17
C MET A 195 -0.40 -6.25 13.71
N ILE A 196 -1.58 -5.64 13.65
CA ILE A 196 -2.75 -6.26 13.03
C ILE A 196 -2.65 -6.11 11.51
N VAL A 197 -2.98 -7.19 10.83
CA VAL A 197 -3.09 -7.26 9.38
C VAL A 197 -4.53 -7.58 9.03
N TYR A 198 -5.20 -6.65 8.36
CA TYR A 198 -6.59 -6.80 7.93
C TYR A 198 -6.69 -7.65 6.67
N LEU A 199 -7.61 -8.61 6.72
CA LEU A 199 -7.79 -9.60 5.66
C LEU A 199 -8.99 -9.19 4.80
N HIS A 200 -8.74 -8.34 3.83
CA HIS A 200 -9.78 -7.88 2.92
C HIS A 200 -10.09 -8.94 1.87
N THR A 201 -11.37 -9.28 1.71
CA THR A 201 -11.81 -10.15 0.63
C THR A 201 -11.81 -9.42 -0.71
N GLU A 202 -11.69 -10.14 -1.81
CA GLU A 202 -11.77 -9.57 -3.17
C GLU A 202 -13.07 -8.77 -3.35
N SER A 203 -14.20 -9.36 -2.96
CA SER A 203 -15.51 -8.69 -3.02
C SER A 203 -15.55 -7.39 -2.21
N ASN A 204 -14.95 -7.36 -1.01
CA ASN A 204 -14.89 -6.15 -0.20
C ASN A 204 -14.06 -5.05 -0.86
N ILE A 205 -12.89 -5.40 -1.39
CA ILE A 205 -12.02 -4.46 -2.11
C ILE A 205 -12.74 -3.87 -3.32
N ILE A 206 -13.34 -4.73 -4.16
CA ILE A 206 -14.06 -4.30 -5.37
C ILE A 206 -15.24 -3.40 -5.01
N LYS A 207 -16.05 -3.78 -4.01
CA LYS A 207 -17.20 -2.99 -3.56
C LYS A 207 -16.76 -1.61 -3.02
N THR A 208 -15.75 -1.58 -2.17
CA THR A 208 -15.31 -0.37 -1.49
C THR A 208 -14.71 0.65 -2.46
N PHE A 209 -13.78 0.20 -3.31
CA PHE A 209 -13.20 1.09 -4.31
C PHE A 209 -14.17 1.40 -5.45
N GLY A 210 -15.13 0.51 -5.74
CA GLY A 210 -16.16 0.68 -6.78
C GLY A 210 -17.04 1.91 -6.63
N LYS A 211 -17.01 2.58 -5.46
CA LYS A 211 -17.70 3.86 -5.27
C LYS A 211 -17.11 4.97 -6.15
N TYR A 212 -15.78 5.05 -6.25
CA TYR A 212 -15.07 6.12 -6.94
C TYR A 212 -14.18 5.64 -8.10
N PHE A 213 -14.00 4.34 -8.22
CA PHE A 213 -13.14 3.71 -9.22
C PHE A 213 -13.88 2.56 -9.90
N ASN A 214 -13.83 2.48 -11.21
CA ASN A 214 -14.33 1.34 -11.95
C ASN A 214 -13.32 0.20 -11.81
N TYR A 215 -13.80 -0.98 -11.44
CA TYR A 215 -12.99 -2.19 -11.45
C TYR A 215 -12.64 -2.58 -12.88
N VAL A 216 -11.37 -2.84 -13.15
CA VAL A 216 -10.88 -3.30 -14.46
C VAL A 216 -10.67 -4.81 -14.43
N GLU A 217 -9.76 -5.25 -13.60
CA GLU A 217 -9.45 -6.67 -13.43
C GLU A 217 -8.72 -6.95 -12.11
N SER A 218 -8.66 -8.22 -11.73
CA SER A 218 -7.77 -8.71 -10.69
C SER A 218 -7.25 -10.09 -11.03
N PHE A 219 -6.03 -10.38 -10.65
CA PHE A 219 -5.44 -11.70 -10.82
C PHE A 219 -4.44 -12.03 -9.70
N ARG A 220 -4.21 -13.32 -9.51
CA ARG A 220 -3.22 -13.79 -8.56
C ARG A 220 -1.83 -13.61 -9.15
N ILE A 221 -0.93 -12.95 -8.41
CA ILE A 221 0.46 -12.77 -8.82
C ILE A 221 1.17 -14.12 -8.70
N GLN A 222 1.50 -14.74 -9.83
CA GLN A 222 2.17 -16.03 -9.90
C GLN A 222 1.60 -17.07 -8.90
N LYS A 223 2.47 -17.88 -8.28
CA LYS A 223 2.10 -18.84 -7.23
C LYS A 223 2.14 -18.21 -5.82
N SER A 224 2.12 -16.89 -5.71
CA SER A 224 2.25 -16.17 -4.46
C SER A 224 0.93 -16.08 -3.67
N SER A 225 1.01 -15.52 -2.47
CA SER A 225 -0.18 -15.15 -1.68
C SER A 225 -0.72 -13.77 -2.03
N PHE A 226 -0.17 -13.10 -3.04
CA PHE A 226 -0.60 -11.78 -3.46
C PHE A 226 -1.58 -11.84 -4.63
N ARG A 227 -2.53 -10.89 -4.62
CA ARG A 227 -3.43 -10.59 -5.73
C ARG A 227 -3.26 -9.13 -6.12
N LEU A 228 -3.15 -8.89 -7.42
CA LEU A 228 -3.17 -7.56 -7.98
C LEU A 228 -4.61 -7.18 -8.30
N PHE A 229 -4.95 -5.91 -8.02
CA PHE A 229 -6.18 -5.26 -8.46
C PHE A 229 -5.85 -4.04 -9.28
N HIS A 230 -6.64 -3.81 -10.31
CA HIS A 230 -6.57 -2.65 -11.17
C HIS A 230 -7.92 -1.94 -11.20
N PHE A 231 -7.89 -0.66 -10.88
CA PHE A 231 -9.06 0.21 -10.90
C PHE A 231 -8.78 1.45 -11.75
N LEU A 232 -9.84 2.04 -12.28
CA LEU A 232 -9.82 3.26 -13.08
C LEU A 232 -10.70 4.32 -12.42
N ARG A 233 -10.16 5.50 -12.08
CA ARG A 233 -10.92 6.61 -11.49
C ARG A 233 -12.10 6.99 -12.39
N ASN A 234 -13.34 6.90 -11.84
CA ASN A 234 -14.56 7.30 -12.51
C ASN A 234 -14.83 8.81 -12.33
N GLU A 235 -15.99 9.29 -12.75
CA GLU A 235 -16.37 10.70 -12.68
C GLU A 235 -17.10 11.10 -11.40
N LYS A 236 -17.40 10.14 -10.50
CA LYS A 236 -18.16 10.43 -9.30
C LYS A 236 -17.42 11.43 -8.42
N GLU A 237 -18.11 12.48 -8.03
CA GLU A 237 -17.57 13.44 -7.09
C GLU A 237 -17.40 12.83 -5.70
N VAL A 238 -16.35 13.27 -5.01
CA VAL A 238 -16.14 12.94 -3.60
C VAL A 238 -16.94 13.94 -2.78
N VAL A 239 -17.98 13.45 -2.13
CA VAL A 239 -18.86 14.23 -1.26
C VAL A 239 -18.19 14.49 0.10
#